data_ffbc972935eeca37829a316f03570b4e
#
_entry.id   ffbc972935eeca37829a316f03570b4e
#
_cell.length_a   1.000
_cell.length_b   1.000
_cell.length_c   1.000
_cell.angle_alpha   90.00
_cell.angle_beta   90.00
_cell.angle_gamma   90.00
#
_symmetry.space_group_name_H-M   'P 1'
#
loop_
_entity.id
_entity.type
_entity.pdbx_description
1 polymer ?
#
loop_
_entity_poly.entity_id
_entity_poly.type
_entity_poly.pdbx_seq_one_letter_code
_entity_poly.pdbx_strand_id
1 'polypeptide(L)'
;QATKNKQTTNPKKETSAYTFQGGAEIPRLKNKQKEQVIKHEGYAVSYNSDYKIANWVAYELTSKEATSKKNEGPYGGEFDEVVEDYTRSGYDRGHMAPAGDMKWSAKAMRESFYLSNICPQKPGLNRGIWKDLEEQARLWAKENGSLLIVTGPVITDDLKRLGKNRVGIPKTFYKVICTITN
;
A
#
# COMPACT_ATOMS: atom_id res chain seq x y z
N GLN A 1 37.82 -10.33 -46.16
CA GLN A 1 37.75 -9.69 -44.81
C GLN A 1 36.27 -9.46 -44.49
N ALA A 2 35.74 -10.27 -43.59
CA ALA A 2 34.34 -10.21 -43.17
C ALA A 2 34.27 -9.52 -41.79
N THR A 3 33.70 -8.35 -41.75
CA THR A 3 33.47 -7.58 -40.54
C THR A 3 32.25 -8.13 -39.81
N LYS A 4 32.45 -8.73 -38.62
CA LYS A 4 31.38 -9.20 -37.75
C LYS A 4 30.76 -8.01 -37.01
N ASN A 5 29.54 -7.65 -37.35
CA ASN A 5 28.70 -6.75 -36.56
C ASN A 5 28.25 -7.48 -35.27
N LYS A 6 28.76 -7.04 -34.14
CA LYS A 6 28.23 -7.41 -32.84
C LYS A 6 26.98 -6.55 -32.57
N GLN A 7 25.80 -7.14 -32.71
CA GLN A 7 24.56 -6.57 -32.14
C GLN A 7 24.61 -6.75 -30.62
N THR A 8 24.80 -5.65 -29.93
CA THR A 8 24.56 -5.54 -28.47
C THR A 8 23.07 -5.48 -28.24
N THR A 9 22.49 -6.60 -27.83
CA THR A 9 21.11 -6.62 -27.33
C THR A 9 21.09 -5.99 -25.95
N ASN A 10 20.54 -4.77 -25.84
CA ASN A 10 20.18 -4.17 -24.57
C ASN A 10 19.14 -5.06 -23.87
N PRO A 11 19.34 -5.43 -22.60
CA PRO A 11 18.29 -6.11 -21.85
C PRO A 11 17.13 -5.14 -21.68
N LYS A 12 15.96 -5.52 -22.23
CA LYS A 12 14.71 -4.82 -21.98
C LYS A 12 14.49 -4.77 -20.47
N LYS A 13 14.44 -3.55 -19.95
CA LYS A 13 14.04 -3.24 -18.59
C LYS A 13 12.59 -3.68 -18.42
N GLU A 14 12.38 -4.87 -17.85
CA GLU A 14 11.03 -5.28 -17.41
C GLU A 14 10.60 -4.33 -16.30
N THR A 15 9.87 -3.29 -16.67
CA THR A 15 9.06 -2.51 -15.75
C THR A 15 7.84 -3.38 -15.42
N SER A 16 7.88 -4.09 -14.31
CA SER A 16 6.66 -4.67 -13.74
C SER A 16 5.83 -3.54 -13.14
N ALA A 17 5.22 -2.74 -14.02
CA ALA A 17 4.11 -1.91 -13.61
C ALA A 17 2.95 -2.88 -13.35
N TYR A 18 2.46 -2.93 -12.11
CA TYR A 18 1.25 -3.66 -11.78
C TYR A 18 0.14 -3.26 -12.76
N THR A 19 -0.21 -4.18 -13.63
CA THR A 19 -1.30 -3.98 -14.58
C THR A 19 -2.51 -4.67 -13.98
N PHE A 20 -3.45 -3.88 -13.41
CA PHE A 20 -4.76 -4.39 -13.02
C PHE A 20 -5.39 -5.10 -14.22
N GLN A 21 -5.37 -6.42 -14.22
CA GLN A 21 -5.95 -7.22 -15.28
C GLN A 21 -7.47 -7.30 -15.04
N GLY A 22 -8.23 -6.57 -15.86
CA GLY A 22 -9.68 -6.70 -15.93
C GLY A 22 -10.49 -5.88 -14.91
N GLY A 23 -9.89 -5.21 -13.95
CA GLY A 23 -10.60 -4.33 -12.97
C GLY A 23 -11.41 -5.08 -11.91
N ALA A 24 -11.32 -6.42 -11.85
CA ALA A 24 -11.97 -7.23 -10.81
C ALA A 24 -11.32 -7.05 -9.43
N GLU A 25 -10.06 -6.64 -9.42
CA GLU A 25 -9.24 -6.40 -8.23
C GLU A 25 -9.53 -5.04 -7.57
N ILE A 26 -10.16 -4.11 -8.29
CA ILE A 26 -10.47 -2.79 -7.77
C ILE A 26 -11.79 -2.86 -7.01
N PRO A 27 -11.79 -2.65 -5.68
CA PRO A 27 -13.02 -2.62 -4.91
C PRO A 27 -13.97 -1.54 -5.43
N ARG A 28 -15.27 -1.84 -5.43
CA ARG A 28 -16.30 -0.85 -5.74
C ARG A 28 -16.91 -0.35 -4.45
N LEU A 29 -16.89 0.96 -4.26
CA LEU A 29 -17.60 1.58 -3.14
C LEU A 29 -19.10 1.48 -3.38
N LYS A 30 -19.82 0.90 -2.41
CA LYS A 30 -21.29 0.82 -2.45
C LYS A 30 -21.97 2.15 -2.07
N ASN A 31 -21.28 3.02 -1.35
CA ASN A 31 -21.80 4.27 -0.82
C ASN A 31 -21.28 5.46 -1.63
N LYS A 32 -21.98 6.60 -1.59
CA LYS A 32 -21.56 7.88 -2.21
C LYS A 32 -20.40 8.55 -1.45
N GLN A 33 -19.41 7.78 -1.03
CA GLN A 33 -18.20 8.34 -0.44
C GLN A 33 -17.36 9.01 -1.52
N LYS A 34 -16.64 10.07 -1.16
CA LYS A 34 -15.66 10.66 -2.07
C LYS A 34 -14.57 9.66 -2.37
N GLU A 35 -14.22 9.57 -3.63
CA GLU A 35 -13.21 8.65 -4.14
C GLU A 35 -12.32 9.33 -5.14
N GLN A 36 -11.01 9.26 -4.90
CA GLN A 36 -9.98 9.55 -5.89
C GLN A 36 -9.05 8.34 -5.97
N VAL A 37 -9.12 7.61 -7.09
CA VAL A 37 -8.24 6.46 -7.30
C VAL A 37 -6.89 6.95 -7.80
N ILE A 38 -5.84 6.66 -7.04
CA ILE A 38 -4.45 6.99 -7.34
C ILE A 38 -3.69 5.68 -7.53
N LYS A 39 -2.92 5.57 -8.62
CA LYS A 39 -2.09 4.40 -8.90
C LYS A 39 -0.64 4.73 -8.62
N HIS A 40 -0.03 3.94 -7.75
CA HIS A 40 1.39 3.96 -7.42
C HIS A 40 2.11 2.78 -8.07
N GLU A 41 3.42 2.70 -7.92
CA GLU A 41 4.20 1.60 -8.51
C GLU A 41 3.85 0.25 -7.88
N GLY A 42 3.64 0.20 -6.57
CA GLY A 42 3.39 -1.03 -5.82
C GLY A 42 1.94 -1.24 -5.39
N TYR A 43 1.06 -0.26 -5.52
CA TYR A 43 -0.33 -0.36 -5.07
C TYR A 43 -1.24 0.68 -5.73
N ALA A 44 -2.54 0.48 -5.63
CA ALA A 44 -3.53 1.51 -5.91
C ALA A 44 -4.27 1.86 -4.62
N VAL A 45 -4.67 3.11 -4.49
CA VAL A 45 -5.43 3.62 -3.35
C VAL A 45 -6.66 4.38 -3.83
N SER A 46 -7.79 4.16 -3.18
CA SER A 46 -8.95 5.04 -3.25
C SER A 46 -8.87 6.02 -2.07
N TYR A 47 -8.48 7.26 -2.36
CA TYR A 47 -8.33 8.30 -1.35
C TYR A 47 -9.65 9.02 -1.08
N ASN A 48 -9.97 9.21 0.18
CA ASN A 48 -11.13 9.95 0.64
C ASN A 48 -10.71 11.32 1.19
N SER A 49 -10.94 12.37 0.41
CA SER A 49 -10.56 13.74 0.76
C SER A 49 -11.32 14.33 1.96
N ASP A 50 -12.53 13.82 2.27
CA ASP A 50 -13.32 14.29 3.42
C ASP A 50 -12.75 13.77 4.74
N TYR A 51 -12.21 12.56 4.72
CA TYR A 51 -11.60 11.91 5.88
C TYR A 51 -10.07 11.94 5.86
N LYS A 52 -9.45 12.28 4.72
CA LYS A 52 -7.99 12.31 4.52
C LYS A 52 -7.30 10.98 4.82
N ILE A 53 -7.97 9.89 4.49
CA ILE A 53 -7.50 8.51 4.60
C ILE A 53 -7.96 7.70 3.39
N ALA A 54 -7.43 6.50 3.21
CA ALA A 54 -7.89 5.60 2.16
C ALA A 54 -9.31 5.08 2.44
N ASN A 55 -10.12 4.89 1.40
CA ASN A 55 -11.27 3.99 1.45
C ASN A 55 -10.80 2.54 1.39
N TRP A 56 -9.86 2.26 0.50
CA TRP A 56 -9.17 0.99 0.33
C TRP A 56 -7.79 1.19 -0.32
N VAL A 57 -6.92 0.23 -0.10
CA VAL A 57 -5.64 0.06 -0.80
C VAL A 57 -5.59 -1.36 -1.34
N ALA A 58 -5.22 -1.52 -2.60
CA ALA A 58 -5.17 -2.82 -3.27
C ALA A 58 -3.80 -3.01 -3.94
N TYR A 59 -3.23 -4.20 -3.79
CA TYR A 59 -1.94 -4.55 -4.41
C TYR A 59 -1.80 -6.07 -4.56
N GLU A 60 -0.95 -6.47 -5.47
CA GLU A 60 -0.44 -7.83 -5.56
C GLU A 60 0.85 -7.93 -4.75
N LEU A 61 1.06 -9.06 -4.09
CA LEU A 61 2.31 -9.40 -3.43
C LEU A 61 2.80 -10.74 -3.98
N THR A 62 3.79 -10.68 -4.86
CA THR A 62 4.41 -11.88 -5.42
C THR A 62 5.43 -12.47 -4.46
N SER A 63 5.72 -13.77 -4.62
CA SER A 63 6.79 -14.46 -3.90
C SER A 63 8.15 -13.75 -4.04
N LYS A 64 8.44 -13.22 -5.23
CA LYS A 64 9.67 -12.48 -5.51
C LYS A 64 9.74 -11.16 -4.73
N GLU A 65 8.66 -10.42 -4.65
CA GLU A 65 8.56 -9.17 -3.91
C GLU A 65 8.63 -9.42 -2.40
N ALA A 66 7.92 -10.43 -1.91
CA ALA A 66 7.91 -10.82 -0.50
C ALA A 66 9.28 -11.28 0.03
N THR A 67 10.18 -11.70 -0.85
CA THR A 67 11.57 -12.09 -0.49
C THR A 67 12.58 -10.98 -0.66
N SER A 68 12.22 -9.86 -1.29
CA SER A 68 13.14 -8.76 -1.57
C SER A 68 13.58 -8.05 -0.29
N LYS A 69 14.87 -7.67 -0.24
CA LYS A 69 15.49 -6.89 0.85
C LYS A 69 16.25 -5.67 0.33
N LYS A 70 16.01 -5.28 -0.92
CA LYS A 70 16.87 -4.33 -1.64
C LYS A 70 16.77 -2.89 -1.15
N ASN A 71 15.60 -2.47 -0.67
CA ASN A 71 15.36 -1.08 -0.31
C ASN A 71 14.80 -1.00 1.11
N GLU A 72 15.36 -0.11 1.90
CA GLU A 72 14.91 0.14 3.27
C GLU A 72 14.62 1.63 3.44
N GLY A 73 13.41 1.93 4.00
CA GLY A 73 13.02 3.30 4.35
C GLY A 73 13.67 3.77 5.66
N PRO A 74 13.33 4.94 6.18
CA PRO A 74 12.12 5.72 5.90
C PRO A 74 12.29 6.80 4.84
N TYR A 75 11.18 7.17 4.22
CA TYR A 75 11.13 8.27 3.27
C TYR A 75 9.92 9.17 3.55
N GLY A 76 10.09 10.48 3.38
CA GLY A 76 8.99 11.45 3.41
C GLY A 76 8.31 11.55 2.06
N GLY A 77 7.14 12.17 2.00
CA GLY A 77 6.44 12.30 0.73
C GLY A 77 5.12 13.04 0.79
N GLU A 78 4.21 12.65 -0.03
CA GLU A 78 2.93 13.25 -0.37
C GLU A 78 2.05 13.62 0.86
N PHE A 79 1.43 14.82 0.83
CA PHE A 79 0.54 15.37 1.88
C PHE A 79 1.22 15.65 3.22
N ASP A 80 2.43 16.20 3.22
CA ASP A 80 3.22 16.48 4.42
C ASP A 80 2.52 17.38 5.46
N GLU A 81 1.56 18.21 5.03
CA GLU A 81 0.77 19.05 5.94
C GLU A 81 -0.01 18.27 7.00
N VAL A 82 -0.30 16.99 6.75
CA VAL A 82 -1.03 16.12 7.68
C VAL A 82 -0.11 15.40 8.66
N VAL A 83 1.21 15.37 8.40
CA VAL A 83 2.19 14.69 9.27
C VAL A 83 2.18 15.24 10.69
N GLU A 84 2.04 16.55 10.84
CA GLU A 84 2.00 17.21 12.15
C GLU A 84 0.85 16.73 13.02
N ASP A 85 -0.31 16.36 12.41
CA ASP A 85 -1.49 15.91 13.15
C ASP A 85 -1.23 14.59 13.89
N TYR A 86 -0.29 13.77 13.41
CA TYR A 86 0.10 12.52 14.07
C TYR A 86 1.09 12.74 15.23
N THR A 87 1.80 13.85 15.24
CA THR A 87 2.84 14.12 16.24
C THR A 87 2.24 14.25 17.63
N ARG A 88 2.68 13.40 18.55
CA ARG A 88 2.18 13.33 19.94
C ARG A 88 0.66 13.10 20.06
N SER A 89 0.04 12.57 19.04
CA SER A 89 -1.41 12.32 19.00
C SER A 89 -1.84 11.06 19.76
N GLY A 90 -0.90 10.17 20.08
CA GLY A 90 -1.19 8.84 20.62
C GLY A 90 -1.59 7.81 19.55
N TYR A 91 -1.51 8.19 18.28
CA TYR A 91 -1.70 7.30 17.13
C TYR A 91 -0.42 7.13 16.33
N ASP A 92 -0.19 5.92 15.85
CA ASP A 92 0.86 5.64 14.87
C ASP A 92 0.37 6.00 13.46
N ARG A 93 1.33 6.28 12.58
CA ARG A 93 1.13 6.34 11.13
C ARG A 93 1.06 4.92 10.59
N GLY A 94 -0.13 4.31 10.63
CA GLY A 94 -0.34 2.94 10.21
C GLY A 94 -0.45 2.81 8.70
N HIS A 95 0.39 1.95 8.11
CA HIS A 95 0.38 1.67 6.68
C HIS A 95 -0.80 0.75 6.32
N MET A 96 -1.42 1.00 5.16
CA MET A 96 -2.35 0.06 4.54
C MET A 96 -1.58 -0.94 3.67
N ALA A 97 -0.84 -0.49 2.65
CA ALA A 97 0.19 -1.29 1.99
C ALA A 97 1.51 -1.12 2.76
N PRO A 98 2.04 -2.17 3.42
CA PRO A 98 3.16 -2.03 4.33
C PRO A 98 4.48 -1.81 3.58
N ALA A 99 5.38 -1.01 4.13
CA ALA A 99 6.71 -0.79 3.59
C ALA A 99 7.50 -2.10 3.40
N GLY A 100 7.24 -3.10 4.28
CA GLY A 100 7.85 -4.43 4.18
C GLY A 100 7.56 -5.17 2.88
N ASP A 101 6.41 -4.89 2.24
CA ASP A 101 5.99 -5.50 0.97
C ASP A 101 6.52 -4.73 -0.25
N MET A 102 7.09 -3.53 -0.05
CA MET A 102 7.54 -2.62 -1.12
C MET A 102 9.07 -2.56 -1.28
N LYS A 103 9.82 -3.43 -0.60
CA LYS A 103 11.30 -3.46 -0.61
C LYS A 103 11.91 -3.79 -1.97
N TRP A 104 11.16 -4.25 -2.93
CA TRP A 104 11.61 -4.64 -4.25
C TRP A 104 11.93 -3.44 -5.17
N SER A 105 11.36 -2.27 -4.92
CA SER A 105 11.58 -1.03 -5.67
C SER A 105 11.80 0.15 -4.72
N ALA A 106 12.78 1.01 -5.01
CA ALA A 106 13.02 2.24 -4.26
C ALA A 106 11.85 3.22 -4.38
N LYS A 107 11.16 3.23 -5.53
CA LYS A 107 9.98 4.06 -5.76
C LYS A 107 8.78 3.51 -4.99
N ALA A 108 8.47 2.21 -5.10
CA ALA A 108 7.39 1.59 -4.35
C ALA A 108 7.58 1.77 -2.83
N MET A 109 8.81 1.60 -2.33
CA MET A 109 9.16 1.86 -0.94
C MET A 109 8.85 3.31 -0.53
N ARG A 110 9.28 4.29 -1.31
CA ARG A 110 8.99 5.71 -1.04
C ARG A 110 7.49 5.99 -1.03
N GLU A 111 6.79 5.51 -2.05
CA GLU A 111 5.34 5.71 -2.20
C GLU A 111 4.54 5.07 -1.06
N SER A 112 5.04 3.99 -0.42
CA SER A 112 4.36 3.38 0.72
C SER A 112 4.25 4.31 1.93
N PHE A 113 5.09 5.34 2.03
CA PHE A 113 5.04 6.35 3.10
C PHE A 113 4.16 7.55 2.76
N TYR A 114 3.55 7.59 1.58
CA TYR A 114 2.60 8.64 1.25
C TYR A 114 1.37 8.59 2.15
N LEU A 115 0.91 9.76 2.59
CA LEU A 115 -0.17 9.85 3.58
C LEU A 115 -1.52 9.34 3.04
N SER A 116 -1.68 9.25 1.73
CA SER A 116 -2.81 8.53 1.12
C SER A 116 -2.88 7.05 1.50
N ASN A 117 -1.72 6.43 1.84
CA ASN A 117 -1.58 5.05 2.31
C ASN A 117 -1.58 4.92 3.84
N ILE A 118 -1.68 6.02 4.57
CA ILE A 118 -1.51 6.06 6.02
C ILE A 118 -2.84 6.34 6.71
N CYS A 119 -3.10 5.62 7.79
CA CYS A 119 -4.26 5.85 8.68
C CYS A 119 -3.83 5.96 10.14
N PRO A 120 -4.53 6.77 10.97
CA PRO A 120 -4.32 6.74 12.42
C PRO A 120 -4.65 5.38 12.99
N GLN A 121 -3.65 4.67 13.50
CA GLN A 121 -3.80 3.38 14.17
C GLN A 121 -3.34 3.44 15.62
N LYS A 122 -4.03 2.73 16.50
CA LYS A 122 -3.55 2.55 17.88
C LYS A 122 -2.21 1.79 17.86
N PRO A 123 -1.20 2.20 18.67
CA PRO A 123 0.09 1.52 18.70
C PRO A 123 0.00 0.03 18.98
N GLY A 124 -0.89 -0.40 19.88
CA GLY A 124 -1.10 -1.83 20.17
C GLY A 124 -1.64 -2.64 18.98
N LEU A 125 -2.43 -2.01 18.09
CA LEU A 125 -2.85 -2.64 16.84
C LEU A 125 -1.71 -2.65 15.83
N ASN A 126 -1.16 -1.45 15.52
CA ASN A 126 -0.18 -1.27 14.45
C ASN A 126 1.10 -2.08 14.67
N ARG A 127 1.60 -2.09 15.89
CA ARG A 127 2.85 -2.77 16.28
C ARG A 127 2.66 -4.23 16.70
N GLY A 128 1.41 -4.65 16.91
CA GLY A 128 1.00 -6.00 17.31
C GLY A 128 0.39 -6.77 16.15
N ILE A 129 -0.88 -7.21 16.31
CA ILE A 129 -1.55 -8.14 15.40
C ILE A 129 -1.57 -7.67 13.93
N TRP A 130 -1.58 -6.36 13.67
CA TRP A 130 -1.54 -5.85 12.29
C TRP A 130 -0.20 -6.17 11.63
N LYS A 131 0.91 -5.90 12.32
CA LYS A 131 2.27 -6.28 11.90
C LYS A 131 2.41 -7.79 11.71
N ASP A 132 1.89 -8.59 12.66
CA ASP A 132 1.95 -10.05 12.59
C ASP A 132 1.21 -10.56 11.34
N LEU A 133 0.05 -9.97 11.02
CA LEU A 133 -0.72 -10.31 9.81
C LEU A 133 0.04 -9.94 8.52
N GLU A 134 0.76 -8.82 8.51
CA GLU A 134 1.60 -8.41 7.37
C GLU A 134 2.77 -9.39 7.18
N GLU A 135 3.42 -9.81 8.25
CA GLU A 135 4.48 -10.82 8.21
C GLU A 135 3.95 -12.16 7.72
N GLN A 136 2.77 -12.57 8.18
CA GLN A 136 2.11 -13.80 7.75
C GLN A 136 1.71 -13.74 6.27
N ALA A 137 1.22 -12.59 5.77
CA ALA A 137 0.90 -12.42 4.36
C ALA A 137 2.13 -12.61 3.46
N ARG A 138 3.30 -12.13 3.88
CA ARG A 138 4.56 -12.38 3.16
C ARG A 138 4.94 -13.87 3.13
N LEU A 139 4.67 -14.62 4.20
CA LEU A 139 4.89 -16.07 4.20
C LEU A 139 3.93 -16.76 3.22
N TRP A 140 2.65 -16.41 3.25
CA TRP A 140 1.66 -16.96 2.31
C TRP A 140 1.97 -16.61 0.85
N ALA A 141 2.48 -15.41 0.56
CA ALA A 141 2.92 -15.05 -0.79
C ALA A 141 4.08 -15.95 -1.28
N LYS A 142 5.03 -16.26 -0.39
CA LYS A 142 6.13 -17.18 -0.71
C LYS A 142 5.66 -18.59 -0.99
N GLU A 143 4.66 -19.07 -0.25
CA GLU A 143 4.10 -20.41 -0.38
C GLU A 143 3.20 -20.56 -1.61
N ASN A 144 2.43 -19.52 -1.94
CA ASN A 144 1.39 -19.58 -2.97
C ASN A 144 1.80 -18.87 -4.30
N GLY A 145 2.99 -18.28 -4.37
CA GLY A 145 3.48 -17.59 -5.57
C GLY A 145 3.02 -16.15 -5.69
N SER A 146 1.74 -15.85 -5.46
CA SER A 146 1.18 -14.50 -5.50
C SER A 146 -0.10 -14.40 -4.66
N LEU A 147 -0.30 -13.23 -4.06
CA LEU A 147 -1.51 -12.87 -3.33
C LEU A 147 -2.07 -11.55 -3.85
N LEU A 148 -3.37 -11.46 -3.99
CA LEU A 148 -4.09 -10.19 -4.09
C LEU A 148 -4.51 -9.75 -2.68
N ILE A 149 -4.14 -8.54 -2.30
CA ILE A 149 -4.43 -7.96 -0.99
C ILE A 149 -5.22 -6.68 -1.16
N VAL A 150 -6.37 -6.62 -0.48
CA VAL A 150 -7.18 -5.41 -0.35
C VAL A 150 -7.33 -5.09 1.12
N THR A 151 -6.95 -3.90 1.52
CA THR A 151 -6.91 -3.49 2.92
C THR A 151 -7.42 -2.06 3.07
N GLY A 152 -7.94 -1.72 4.22
CA GLY A 152 -8.42 -0.37 4.49
C GLY A 152 -9.07 -0.21 5.85
N PRO A 153 -9.41 1.03 6.20
CA PRO A 153 -10.24 1.33 7.35
C PRO A 153 -11.72 1.09 7.05
N VAL A 154 -12.49 0.82 8.08
CA VAL A 154 -13.95 0.92 8.01
C VAL A 154 -14.34 2.35 8.28
N ILE A 155 -14.84 3.05 7.26
CA ILE A 155 -15.26 4.44 7.35
C ILE A 155 -16.75 4.49 7.75
N THR A 156 -17.02 5.17 8.85
CA THR A 156 -18.36 5.45 9.35
C THR A 156 -18.57 6.96 9.51
N ASP A 157 -19.79 7.43 9.49
CA ASP A 157 -20.10 8.87 9.55
C ASP A 157 -19.69 9.52 10.90
N ASP A 158 -19.54 8.71 11.95
CA ASP A 158 -19.17 9.12 13.31
C ASP A 158 -17.69 9.12 13.62
N LEU A 159 -16.82 9.03 12.61
CA LEU A 159 -15.37 9.01 12.83
C LEU A 159 -14.90 10.26 13.58
N LYS A 160 -14.18 10.04 14.68
CA LYS A 160 -13.42 11.12 15.33
C LYS A 160 -12.38 11.67 14.36
N ARG A 161 -11.92 12.87 14.62
CA ARG A 161 -10.97 13.58 13.77
C ARG A 161 -9.69 13.91 14.52
N LEU A 162 -8.56 13.71 13.86
CA LEU A 162 -7.22 13.98 14.37
C LEU A 162 -6.74 15.33 13.87
N GLY A 163 -6.19 16.15 14.79
CA GLY A 163 -5.48 17.38 14.50
C GLY A 163 -6.26 18.47 13.75
N LYS A 164 -5.53 19.49 13.35
CA LYS A 164 -6.08 20.66 12.65
C LYS A 164 -6.62 20.32 11.26
N ASN A 165 -6.00 19.35 10.60
CA ASN A 165 -6.41 18.91 9.27
C ASN A 165 -7.57 17.91 9.30
N ARG A 166 -8.05 17.53 10.50
CA ARG A 166 -9.26 16.72 10.71
C ARG A 166 -9.19 15.34 10.05
N VAL A 167 -8.06 14.65 10.18
CA VAL A 167 -7.86 13.28 9.67
C VAL A 167 -8.81 12.32 10.36
N GLY A 168 -9.52 11.48 9.61
CA GLY A 168 -10.43 10.48 10.18
C GLY A 168 -9.68 9.46 11.02
N ILE A 169 -10.25 9.12 12.21
CA ILE A 169 -9.68 8.10 13.10
C ILE A 169 -10.57 6.86 13.02
N PRO A 170 -10.19 5.83 12.23
CA PRO A 170 -10.96 4.60 12.12
C PRO A 170 -10.90 3.80 13.43
N LYS A 171 -12.01 3.15 13.77
CA LYS A 171 -12.08 2.22 14.90
C LYS A 171 -11.68 0.79 14.49
N THR A 172 -11.91 0.45 13.21
CA THR A 172 -11.77 -0.89 12.68
C THR A 172 -11.06 -0.84 11.33
N PHE A 173 -10.27 -1.87 11.05
CA PHE A 173 -9.56 -2.07 9.79
C PHE A 173 -9.86 -3.47 9.27
N TYR A 174 -9.72 -3.66 7.98
CA TYR A 174 -9.84 -4.96 7.32
C TYR A 174 -8.65 -5.25 6.41
N LYS A 175 -8.38 -6.52 6.18
CA LYS A 175 -7.43 -7.00 5.18
C LYS A 175 -8.01 -8.27 4.56
N VAL A 176 -8.33 -8.18 3.27
CA VAL A 176 -8.77 -9.31 2.45
C VAL A 176 -7.55 -9.84 1.70
N ILE A 177 -7.29 -11.11 1.80
CA ILE A 177 -6.13 -11.77 1.19
C ILE A 177 -6.65 -12.95 0.38
N CYS A 178 -6.34 -12.95 -0.93
CA CYS A 178 -6.74 -14.00 -1.86
C CYS A 178 -5.51 -14.56 -2.58
N THR A 179 -5.47 -15.87 -2.77
CA THR A 179 -4.51 -16.49 -3.69
C THR A 179 -4.97 -16.28 -5.12
N ILE A 180 -4.02 -16.05 -6.02
CA ILE A 180 -4.27 -16.01 -7.45
C ILE A 180 -3.92 -17.40 -7.98
N THR A 181 -4.94 -18.19 -8.31
CA THR A 181 -4.77 -19.48 -9.00
C THR A 181 -4.94 -19.26 -10.50
N ASN A 182 -3.94 -19.66 -11.27
CA ASN A 182 -4.02 -19.70 -12.74
C ASN A 182 -4.91 -20.86 -13.20
#